data_07c78e6335cc10e63be8641b68e437a7
#
_entry.id   07c78e6335cc10e63be8641b68e437a7
#
_cell.length_a   1.000
_cell.length_b   1.000
_cell.length_c   1.000
_cell.angle_alpha   90.00
_cell.angle_beta   90.00
_cell.angle_gamma   90.00
#
_symmetry.space_group_name_H-M   'P 1'
#
loop_
_entity.id
_entity.type
_entity.pdbx_description
1 polymer ?
#
loop_
_entity_poly.entity_id
_entity_poly.type
_entity_poly.pdbx_seq_one_letter_code
_entity_poly.pdbx_strand_id
1 'polypeptide(L)'
;MHNAFLFYKVPRFDIRGKEYLRGQGKYYVVDLGFIRSQLQRKNINRGFKIENLVFLELLSRGYEVFVGKYNDKEIDFVAQKDEDVKYIQVTDHIPENNTRESDNFLHLPTGYQKMIITNNWDDVGNIEGIPVVHIIDFLI
;
A
#
# COMPACT_ATOMS: atom_id res chain seq x y z
N MET A 1 -18.98 -22.32 -13.79
CA MET A 1 -18.68 -21.38 -12.71
C MET A 1 -17.99 -20.18 -13.32
N HIS A 2 -18.68 -19.07 -13.34
CA HIS A 2 -18.11 -17.85 -13.86
C HIS A 2 -17.21 -17.23 -12.81
N ASN A 3 -15.90 -17.25 -13.06
CA ASN A 3 -14.95 -16.50 -12.26
C ASN A 3 -15.04 -15.02 -12.69
N ALA A 4 -16.01 -14.32 -12.14
CA ALA A 4 -16.06 -12.89 -12.31
C ALA A 4 -14.98 -12.27 -11.42
N PHE A 5 -13.85 -11.91 -12.02
CA PHE A 5 -12.84 -11.12 -11.34
C PHE A 5 -13.35 -9.69 -11.26
N LEU A 6 -13.60 -9.22 -10.05
CA LEU A 6 -13.90 -7.83 -9.83
C LEU A 6 -12.59 -7.08 -9.63
N PHE A 7 -12.35 -6.15 -10.52
CA PHE A 7 -11.22 -5.23 -10.41
C PHE A 7 -11.70 -3.88 -9.93
N TYR A 8 -11.03 -3.35 -8.94
CA TYR A 8 -11.28 -2.02 -8.46
C TYR A 8 -10.20 -1.08 -8.97
N LYS A 9 -10.59 -0.04 -9.69
CA LYS A 9 -9.66 0.97 -10.17
C LYS A 9 -9.41 2.00 -9.08
N VAL A 10 -8.15 2.10 -8.64
CA VAL A 10 -7.71 3.07 -7.63
C VAL A 10 -7.11 4.26 -8.36
N PRO A 11 -7.68 5.45 -8.24
CA PRO A 11 -7.16 6.64 -8.91
C PRO A 11 -5.83 7.10 -8.31
N ARG A 12 -5.04 7.79 -9.09
CA ARG A 12 -3.83 8.45 -8.62
C ARG A 12 -4.13 9.82 -8.05
N PHE A 13 -3.42 10.14 -6.99
CA PHE A 13 -3.48 11.43 -6.32
C PHE A 13 -2.09 12.06 -6.29
N ASP A 14 -1.96 13.27 -6.84
CA ASP A 14 -0.73 14.04 -6.75
C ASP A 14 -0.67 14.72 -5.40
N ILE A 15 0.24 14.24 -4.55
CA ILE A 15 0.39 14.73 -3.17
C ILE A 15 0.86 16.18 -3.16
N ARG A 16 1.76 16.56 -4.06
CA ARG A 16 2.27 17.91 -4.14
C ARG A 16 1.25 18.91 -4.68
N GLY A 17 0.56 18.55 -5.76
CA GLY A 17 -0.47 19.37 -6.39
C GLY A 17 -1.83 19.29 -5.72
N LYS A 18 -2.03 18.32 -4.83
CA LYS A 18 -3.32 18.04 -4.15
C LYS A 18 -4.47 17.87 -5.12
N GLU A 19 -4.24 17.12 -6.20
CA GLU A 19 -5.25 16.90 -7.23
C GLU A 19 -5.26 15.44 -7.70
N TYR A 20 -6.43 15.02 -8.20
CA TYR A 20 -6.58 13.69 -8.78
C TYR A 20 -6.07 13.69 -10.22
N LEU A 21 -5.30 12.68 -10.57
CA LEU A 21 -4.78 12.49 -11.91
C LEU A 21 -5.73 11.61 -12.73
N ARG A 22 -6.39 12.18 -13.71
CA ARG A 22 -7.32 11.47 -14.57
C ARG A 22 -6.58 10.47 -15.48
N GLY A 23 -7.19 9.32 -15.69
CA GLY A 23 -6.69 8.30 -16.61
C GLY A 23 -5.51 7.48 -16.11
N GLN A 24 -4.95 7.84 -14.97
CA GLN A 24 -3.86 7.10 -14.35
C GLN A 24 -4.36 6.42 -13.08
N GLY A 25 -4.27 5.11 -13.02
CA GLY A 25 -4.71 4.38 -11.85
C GLY A 25 -4.14 2.98 -11.83
N LYS A 26 -4.27 2.33 -10.69
CA LYS A 26 -3.96 0.91 -10.55
C LYS A 26 -5.25 0.12 -10.37
N TYR A 27 -5.19 -1.14 -10.78
CA TYR A 27 -6.30 -2.06 -10.59
C TYR A 27 -5.93 -3.08 -9.52
N TYR A 28 -6.84 -3.27 -8.58
CA TYR A 28 -6.71 -4.29 -7.53
C TYR A 28 -7.83 -5.30 -7.64
N VAL A 29 -7.54 -6.54 -7.27
CA VAL A 29 -8.51 -7.64 -7.29
C VAL A 29 -9.32 -7.63 -6.01
N VAL A 30 -10.65 -7.70 -6.14
CA VAL A 30 -11.58 -7.70 -5.00
C VAL A 30 -12.15 -9.10 -4.76
N ASP A 31 -11.76 -10.10 -5.56
CA ASP A 31 -12.21 -11.48 -5.39
C ASP A 31 -11.36 -12.20 -4.34
N LEU A 32 -11.95 -12.44 -3.17
CA LEU A 32 -11.28 -13.14 -2.07
C LEU A 32 -10.91 -14.59 -2.42
N GLY A 33 -11.69 -15.27 -3.27
CA GLY A 33 -11.39 -16.62 -3.72
C GLY A 33 -10.13 -16.67 -4.58
N PHE A 34 -9.98 -15.70 -5.48
CA PHE A 34 -8.78 -15.55 -6.28
C PHE A 34 -7.55 -15.26 -5.40
N ILE A 35 -7.68 -14.35 -4.44
CA ILE A 35 -6.59 -14.01 -3.53
C ILE A 35 -6.16 -15.23 -2.73
N ARG A 36 -7.10 -16.02 -2.18
CA ARG A 36 -6.79 -17.24 -1.47
C ARG A 36 -6.08 -18.26 -2.35
N SER A 37 -6.52 -18.43 -3.59
CA SER A 37 -5.88 -19.35 -4.54
C SER A 37 -4.45 -18.91 -4.85
N GLN A 38 -4.21 -17.62 -4.95
CA GLN A 38 -2.88 -17.06 -5.19
C GLN A 38 -1.94 -17.23 -3.98
N LEU A 39 -2.46 -17.11 -2.78
CA LEU A 39 -1.68 -17.30 -1.55
C LEU A 39 -1.16 -18.74 -1.40
N GLN A 40 -1.82 -19.70 -1.98
CA GLN A 40 -1.40 -21.10 -1.97
C GLN A 40 -0.31 -21.42 -2.98
N ARG A 41 -0.07 -20.57 -3.96
CA ARG A 41 0.96 -20.75 -4.98
C ARG A 41 2.28 -20.14 -4.55
N LYS A 42 3.34 -20.94 -4.50
CA LYS A 42 4.65 -20.52 -3.96
C LYS A 42 5.42 -19.53 -4.83
N ASN A 43 5.06 -19.36 -6.10
CA ASN A 43 5.91 -18.67 -7.08
C ASN A 43 5.33 -17.38 -7.66
N ILE A 44 4.35 -16.75 -7.03
CA ILE A 44 3.77 -15.54 -7.55
C ILE A 44 4.29 -14.33 -6.79
N ASN A 45 4.39 -13.21 -7.49
CA ASN A 45 4.86 -11.93 -6.98
C ASN A 45 4.26 -11.60 -5.60
N ARG A 46 5.02 -11.88 -4.56
CA ARG A 46 4.59 -11.69 -3.16
C ARG A 46 4.27 -10.21 -2.86
N GLY A 47 5.03 -9.30 -3.44
CA GLY A 47 4.81 -7.88 -3.24
C GLY A 47 3.43 -7.44 -3.72
N PHE A 48 3.01 -7.88 -4.90
CA PHE A 48 1.68 -7.58 -5.42
C PHE A 48 0.57 -8.12 -4.53
N LYS A 49 0.71 -9.34 -4.02
CA LYS A 49 -0.31 -9.95 -3.15
C LYS A 49 -0.48 -9.19 -1.84
N ILE A 50 0.62 -8.83 -1.21
CA ILE A 50 0.60 -8.09 0.05
C ILE A 50 -0.03 -6.73 -0.16
N GLU A 51 0.36 -6.04 -1.21
CA GLU A 51 -0.23 -4.76 -1.59
C GLU A 51 -1.75 -4.88 -1.78
N ASN A 52 -2.21 -5.93 -2.47
CA ASN A 52 -3.64 -6.16 -2.68
C ASN A 52 -4.37 -6.46 -1.36
N LEU A 53 -3.79 -7.22 -0.45
CA LEU A 53 -4.36 -7.47 0.87
C LEU A 53 -4.48 -6.18 1.69
N VAL A 54 -3.47 -5.34 1.66
CA VAL A 54 -3.51 -4.03 2.33
C VAL A 54 -4.63 -3.17 1.76
N PHE A 55 -4.77 -3.14 0.44
CA PHE A 55 -5.84 -2.40 -0.21
C PHE A 55 -7.23 -2.86 0.27
N LEU A 56 -7.49 -4.16 0.29
CA LEU A 56 -8.77 -4.69 0.75
C LEU A 56 -9.03 -4.39 2.23
N GLU A 57 -8.00 -4.46 3.06
CA GLU A 57 -8.14 -4.12 4.48
C GLU A 57 -8.47 -2.64 4.69
N LEU A 58 -7.81 -1.76 3.93
CA LEU A 58 -8.12 -0.32 3.98
C LEU A 58 -9.56 -0.03 3.58
N LEU A 59 -10.04 -0.68 2.52
CA LEU A 59 -11.45 -0.54 2.12
C LEU A 59 -12.40 -1.04 3.21
N SER A 60 -12.09 -2.17 3.84
CA SER A 60 -12.94 -2.74 4.88
C SER A 60 -13.01 -1.85 6.12
N ARG A 61 -11.97 -1.07 6.38
CA ARG A 61 -11.94 -0.08 7.47
C ARG A 61 -12.61 1.24 7.12
N GLY A 62 -13.14 1.37 5.90
CA GLY A 62 -13.86 2.55 5.45
C GLY A 62 -12.99 3.68 4.90
N TYR A 63 -11.72 3.40 4.56
CA TYR A 63 -10.88 4.39 3.93
C TYR A 63 -11.20 4.55 2.45
N GLU A 64 -11.10 5.79 1.96
CA GLU A 64 -10.91 6.05 0.55
C GLU A 64 -9.43 5.87 0.24
N VAL A 65 -9.14 5.12 -0.82
CA VAL A 65 -7.75 4.73 -1.14
C VAL A 65 -7.35 5.25 -2.50
N PHE A 66 -6.17 5.85 -2.55
CA PHE A 66 -5.57 6.38 -3.77
C PHE A 66 -4.14 5.86 -3.90
N VAL A 67 -3.64 5.79 -5.12
CA VAL A 67 -2.21 5.62 -5.37
C VAL A 67 -1.56 7.00 -5.29
N GLY A 68 -0.58 7.18 -4.43
CA GLY A 68 0.09 8.46 -4.26
C GLY A 68 1.15 8.70 -5.33
N LYS A 69 1.25 9.94 -5.79
CA LYS A 69 2.38 10.42 -6.59
C LYS A 69 2.96 11.64 -5.91
N TYR A 70 4.25 11.60 -5.64
CA TYR A 70 4.99 12.74 -5.10
C TYR A 70 6.22 12.99 -5.95
N ASN A 71 6.23 14.09 -6.70
CA ASN A 71 7.20 14.33 -7.77
C ASN A 71 7.16 13.16 -8.78
N ASP A 72 8.28 12.50 -9.06
CA ASP A 72 8.36 11.37 -9.97
C ASP A 72 8.25 10.02 -9.27
N LYS A 73 7.89 10.02 -7.98
CA LYS A 73 7.87 8.82 -7.16
C LYS A 73 6.46 8.40 -6.80
N GLU A 74 6.23 7.10 -6.80
CA GLU A 74 4.96 6.50 -6.43
C GLU A 74 4.96 6.13 -4.95
N ILE A 75 3.86 6.44 -4.28
CA ILE A 75 3.54 5.95 -2.94
C ILE A 75 2.41 4.94 -3.11
N ASP A 76 2.57 3.75 -2.54
CA ASP A 76 1.63 2.66 -2.78
C ASP A 76 0.20 3.06 -2.46
N PHE A 77 -0.04 3.64 -1.28
CA PHE A 77 -1.38 4.07 -0.89
C PHE A 77 -1.38 5.41 -0.16
N VAL A 78 -2.37 6.22 -0.51
CA VAL A 78 -2.85 7.33 0.30
C VAL A 78 -4.24 6.94 0.77
N ALA A 79 -4.40 6.71 2.06
CA ALA A 79 -5.67 6.30 2.66
C ALA A 79 -6.26 7.45 3.44
N GLN A 80 -7.50 7.83 3.11
CA GLN A 80 -8.17 8.95 3.72
C GLN A 80 -9.52 8.53 4.30
N LYS A 81 -9.74 8.90 5.55
CA LYS A 81 -11.01 8.69 6.24
C LYS A 81 -11.27 9.91 7.12
N ASP A 82 -12.31 10.69 6.78
CA ASP A 82 -12.57 11.98 7.40
C ASP A 82 -11.33 12.88 7.32
N GLU A 83 -10.76 13.28 8.45
CA GLU A 83 -9.53 14.07 8.50
C GLU A 83 -8.26 13.23 8.67
N ASP A 84 -8.41 11.91 8.81
CA ASP A 84 -7.28 10.99 8.96
C ASP A 84 -6.71 10.63 7.58
N VAL A 85 -5.48 11.07 7.32
CA VAL A 85 -4.75 10.77 6.08
C VAL A 85 -3.49 9.99 6.43
N LYS A 86 -3.33 8.84 5.81
CA LYS A 86 -2.17 7.96 6.00
C LYS A 86 -1.47 7.69 4.68
N TYR A 87 -0.16 7.81 4.68
CA TYR A 87 0.69 7.35 3.60
C TYR A 87 1.24 5.97 3.94
N ILE A 88 1.02 5.02 3.06
CA ILE A 88 1.39 3.62 3.30
C ILE A 88 2.24 3.10 2.16
N GLN A 89 3.39 2.53 2.51
CA GLN A 89 4.24 1.81 1.59
C GLN A 89 4.26 0.34 1.98
N VAL A 90 4.20 -0.53 0.99
CA VAL A 90 4.14 -1.98 1.20
C VAL A 90 5.36 -2.63 0.57
N THR A 91 6.05 -3.48 1.31
CA THR A 91 7.23 -4.18 0.81
C THR A 91 7.25 -5.62 1.30
N ASP A 92 7.81 -6.53 0.50
CA ASP A 92 8.04 -7.90 0.94
C ASP A 92 9.17 -7.97 1.96
N HIS A 93 10.21 -7.19 1.77
CA HIS A 93 11.38 -7.13 2.62
C HIS A 93 12.12 -5.80 2.41
N ILE A 94 12.62 -5.21 3.50
CA ILE A 94 13.46 -4.00 3.45
C ILE A 94 14.93 -4.45 3.42
N PRO A 95 15.67 -4.24 2.31
CA PRO A 95 17.08 -4.57 2.26
C PRO A 95 17.89 -3.73 3.26
N GLU A 96 18.84 -4.33 3.94
CA GLU A 96 19.67 -3.66 4.96
C GLU A 96 20.41 -2.43 4.44
N ASN A 97 20.75 -2.41 3.16
CA ASN A 97 21.52 -1.34 2.53
C ASN A 97 20.69 -0.42 1.64
N ASN A 98 19.37 -0.56 1.63
CA ASN A 98 18.53 0.18 0.71
C ASN A 98 17.63 1.18 1.45
N THR A 99 18.08 2.43 1.47
CA THR A 99 17.31 3.55 1.99
C THR A 99 16.33 4.13 0.98
N ARG A 100 16.33 3.64 -0.28
CA ARG A 100 15.56 4.25 -1.37
C ARG A 100 14.04 4.26 -1.13
N GLU A 101 13.51 3.18 -0.55
CA GLU A 101 12.08 3.13 -0.26
C GLU A 101 11.70 4.01 0.93
N SER A 102 12.58 4.06 1.94
CA SER A 102 12.38 4.97 3.08
C SER A 102 12.64 6.43 2.71
N ASP A 103 13.61 6.70 1.83
CA ASP A 103 13.92 8.06 1.40
C ASP A 103 12.71 8.76 0.77
N ASN A 104 11.91 8.04 0.00
CA ASN A 104 10.69 8.58 -0.60
C ASN A 104 9.69 9.03 0.46
N PHE A 105 9.57 8.28 1.55
CA PHE A 105 8.70 8.61 2.66
C PHE A 105 9.20 9.78 3.49
N LEU A 106 10.51 9.88 3.66
CA LEU A 106 11.12 10.92 4.49
C LEU A 106 10.90 12.32 3.91
N HIS A 107 10.81 12.41 2.58
CA HIS A 107 10.63 13.68 1.89
C HIS A 107 9.17 14.09 1.68
N LEU A 108 8.21 13.26 2.09
CA LEU A 108 6.80 13.63 2.04
C LEU A 108 6.50 14.76 3.02
N PRO A 109 5.50 15.60 2.70
CA PRO A 109 5.10 16.67 3.61
C PRO A 109 4.83 16.18 5.03
N THR A 110 5.31 16.94 6.01
CA THR A 110 5.06 16.66 7.43
C THR A 110 3.59 16.92 7.77
N GLY A 111 3.05 16.17 8.72
CA GLY A 111 1.68 16.34 9.19
C GLY A 111 0.74 15.19 8.87
N TYR A 112 1.14 14.28 7.99
CA TYR A 112 0.39 13.06 7.72
C TYR A 112 1.08 11.85 8.34
N GLN A 113 0.29 10.87 8.75
CA GLN A 113 0.82 9.63 9.30
C GLN A 113 1.46 8.81 8.18
N LYS A 114 2.61 8.25 8.47
CA LYS A 114 3.35 7.39 7.54
C LYS A 114 3.50 6.01 8.15
N MET A 115 3.38 4.97 7.34
CA MET A 115 3.52 3.58 7.78
C MET A 115 4.13 2.74 6.67
N ILE A 116 5.04 1.85 7.04
CA ILE A 116 5.55 0.82 6.14
C ILE A 116 5.00 -0.53 6.60
N ILE A 117 4.45 -1.29 5.66
CA ILE A 117 3.95 -2.64 5.91
C ILE A 117 4.88 -3.63 5.23
N THR A 118 5.40 -4.60 5.98
CA THR A 118 6.36 -5.58 5.49
C THR A 118 5.84 -7.00 5.68
N ASN A 119 6.35 -7.93 4.86
CA ASN A 119 6.11 -9.37 5.04
C ASN A 119 7.24 -10.08 5.77
N ASN A 120 8.22 -9.34 6.26
CA ASN A 120 9.38 -9.89 6.98
C ASN A 120 9.40 -9.39 8.42
N TRP A 121 9.32 -10.34 9.38
CA TRP A 121 9.35 -10.00 10.79
C TRP A 121 10.63 -9.28 11.24
N ASP A 122 11.74 -9.53 10.54
CA ASP A 122 13.03 -8.88 10.86
C ASP A 122 13.03 -7.39 10.55
N ASP A 123 12.12 -6.92 9.69
CA ASP A 123 12.00 -5.50 9.33
C ASP A 123 11.20 -4.69 10.35
N VAL A 124 10.44 -5.37 11.22
CA VAL A 124 9.51 -4.70 12.15
C VAL A 124 10.25 -3.80 13.12
N GLY A 125 9.77 -2.59 13.27
CA GLY A 125 10.38 -1.61 14.17
C GLY A 125 10.04 -0.19 13.77
N ASN A 126 11.08 0.63 13.66
CA ASN A 126 10.94 2.04 13.33
C ASN A 126 12.13 2.49 12.48
N ILE A 127 11.85 3.19 11.40
CA ILE A 127 12.87 3.80 10.54
C ILE A 127 12.65 5.31 10.56
N GLU A 128 13.54 6.03 11.25
CA GLU A 128 13.51 7.50 11.34
C GLU A 128 12.13 8.06 11.71
N GLY A 129 11.49 7.44 12.68
CA GLY A 129 10.16 7.85 13.16
C GLY A 129 8.99 7.22 12.41
N ILE A 130 9.23 6.49 11.32
CA ILE A 130 8.18 5.81 10.56
C ILE A 130 8.01 4.40 11.11
N PRO A 131 6.81 4.01 11.62
CA PRO A 131 6.58 2.66 12.08
C PRO A 131 6.61 1.67 10.92
N VAL A 132 7.27 0.53 11.15
CA VAL A 132 7.29 -0.61 10.24
C VAL A 132 6.55 -1.75 10.92
N VAL A 133 5.42 -2.16 10.35
CA VAL A 133 4.58 -3.21 10.91
C VAL A 133 4.51 -4.41 9.98
N HIS A 134 4.33 -5.60 10.55
CA HIS A 134 4.13 -6.80 9.75
C HIS A 134 2.72 -6.86 9.19
N ILE A 135 2.55 -7.40 7.99
CA ILE A 135 1.24 -7.52 7.34
C ILE A 135 0.22 -8.24 8.23
N ILE A 136 0.62 -9.27 8.95
CA ILE A 136 -0.28 -10.00 9.84
C ILE A 136 -0.79 -9.10 10.96
N ASP A 137 0.08 -8.31 11.59
CA ASP A 137 -0.32 -7.37 12.64
C ASP A 137 -1.24 -6.27 12.09
N PHE A 138 -1.01 -5.86 10.86
CA PHE A 138 -1.87 -4.88 10.21
C PHE A 138 -3.28 -5.44 9.93
N LEU A 139 -3.40 -6.72 9.59
CA LEU A 139 -4.68 -7.36 9.26
C LEU A 139 -5.51 -7.77 10.48
N ILE A 140 -4.93 -7.80 11.67
CA ILE A 140 -5.64 -8.16 12.91
C ILE A 140 -6.48 -6.93 13.44
#